data_a5e6a7c1d5cef2a02b253669467bfed4
#
_entry.id   a5e6a7c1d5cef2a02b253669467bfed4
#
_cell.length_a   1.000
_cell.length_b   1.000
_cell.length_c   1.000
_cell.angle_alpha   90.00
_cell.angle_beta   90.00
_cell.angle_gamma   90.00
#
_symmetry.space_group_name_H-M   'P 1'
#
loop_
_entity.id
_entity.type
_entity.pdbx_description
1 polymer ?
#
loop_
_entity_poly.entity_id
_entity_poly.type
_entity_poly.pdbx_seq_one_letter_code
_entity_poly.pdbx_strand_id
1 'polypeptide(L)'
;MAGAMVQLVLALYLATILSFKTKFGNMFKGFMFFPYLISGIAIGFIFKFFYTRGFVFDTVLQWCGFNLESLPFWLKDKSVNNISLVASSVWRYYGNNMVLFIGAIMSVDSEMYEAAELDGANKFQQFIHIILPSIKTIVTLNVILSI
;
A
#
# COMPACT_ATOMS: atom_id res chain seq x y z
N MET A 1 -7.56 8.03 -10.48
CA MET A 1 -8.59 7.54 -9.55
C MET A 1 -8.45 6.05 -9.22
N ALA A 2 -8.44 5.11 -10.17
CA ALA A 2 -8.31 3.67 -9.86
C ALA A 2 -7.05 3.35 -9.02
N GLY A 3 -5.88 3.89 -9.36
CA GLY A 3 -4.64 3.69 -8.60
C GLY A 3 -4.71 4.22 -7.17
N ALA A 4 -5.35 5.36 -6.95
CA ALA A 4 -5.55 5.92 -5.61
C ALA A 4 -6.44 5.01 -4.75
N MET A 5 -7.49 4.45 -5.31
CA MET A 5 -8.36 3.51 -4.59
C MET A 5 -7.63 2.23 -4.21
N VAL A 6 -6.87 1.64 -5.16
CA VAL A 6 -6.05 0.45 -4.89
C VAL A 6 -5.04 0.72 -3.77
N GLN A 7 -4.33 1.84 -3.84
CA GLN A 7 -3.36 2.27 -2.84
C GLN A 7 -3.99 2.42 -1.45
N LEU A 8 -5.15 3.05 -1.33
CA LEU A 8 -5.83 3.26 -0.05
C LEU A 8 -6.34 1.94 0.54
N VAL A 9 -6.90 1.05 -0.27
CA VAL A 9 -7.36 -0.28 0.17
C VAL A 9 -6.17 -1.10 0.68
N LEU A 10 -5.07 -1.14 -0.07
CA LEU A 10 -3.84 -1.83 0.35
C LEU A 10 -3.28 -1.23 1.65
N ALA A 11 -3.22 0.10 1.75
CA ALA A 11 -2.74 0.78 2.93
C ALA A 11 -3.59 0.48 4.16
N LEU A 12 -4.92 0.50 4.04
CA LEU A 12 -5.84 0.19 5.12
C LEU A 12 -5.74 -1.28 5.56
N TYR A 13 -5.65 -2.20 4.60
CA TYR A 13 -5.46 -3.62 4.87
C TYR A 13 -4.18 -3.89 5.66
N LEU A 14 -3.05 -3.35 5.20
CA LEU A 14 -1.76 -3.49 5.87
C LEU A 14 -1.75 -2.78 7.24
N ALA A 15 -2.35 -1.59 7.34
CA ALA A 15 -2.47 -0.87 8.60
C ALA A 15 -3.24 -1.69 9.64
N THR A 16 -4.32 -2.33 9.25
CA THR A 16 -5.12 -3.18 10.15
C THR A 16 -4.30 -4.36 10.66
N ILE A 17 -3.60 -5.08 9.78
CA ILE A 17 -2.75 -6.22 10.18
C ILE A 17 -1.61 -5.77 11.11
N LEU A 18 -0.94 -4.67 10.78
CA LEU A 18 0.22 -4.18 11.53
C LEU A 18 -0.16 -3.39 12.80
N SER A 19 -1.42 -3.07 13.00
CA SER A 19 -1.93 -2.47 14.25
C SER A 19 -2.12 -3.51 15.35
N PHE A 20 -2.39 -4.77 15.01
CA PHE A 20 -2.34 -5.85 15.97
C PHE A 20 -0.89 -6.18 16.31
N LYS A 21 -0.63 -6.66 17.55
CA LYS A 21 0.71 -7.01 18.02
C LYS A 21 1.34 -8.09 17.13
N THR A 22 2.17 -7.68 16.17
CA THR A 22 2.91 -8.58 15.28
C THR A 22 4.39 -8.58 15.65
N LYS A 23 5.02 -9.76 15.61
CA LYS A 23 6.50 -9.86 15.74
C LYS A 23 7.14 -9.00 14.64
N PHE A 24 8.09 -8.14 15.01
CA PHE A 24 8.78 -7.21 14.09
C PHE A 24 7.89 -6.14 13.41
N GLY A 25 6.68 -5.87 13.92
CA GLY A 25 5.76 -4.90 13.32
C GLY A 25 6.37 -3.51 13.08
N ASN A 26 7.19 -3.01 14.00
CA ASN A 26 7.84 -1.69 13.85
C ASN A 26 8.88 -1.68 12.70
N MET A 27 9.61 -2.77 12.50
CA MET A 27 10.54 -2.90 11.39
C MET A 27 9.80 -2.94 10.05
N PHE A 28 8.70 -3.68 9.97
CA PHE A 28 7.84 -3.70 8.78
C PHE A 28 7.25 -2.33 8.47
N LYS A 29 6.76 -1.60 9.47
CA LYS A 29 6.25 -0.23 9.30
C LYS A 29 7.31 0.69 8.69
N GLY A 30 8.54 0.66 9.20
CA GLY A 30 9.65 1.44 8.69
C GLY A 30 10.02 1.07 7.25
N PHE A 31 10.11 -0.22 6.94
CA PHE A 31 10.43 -0.71 5.61
C PHE A 31 9.35 -0.34 4.57
N MET A 32 8.08 -0.45 4.94
CA MET A 32 6.96 -0.08 4.07
C MET A 32 6.83 1.44 3.87
N PHE A 33 7.26 2.24 4.84
CA PHE A 33 7.28 3.70 4.74
C PHE A 33 8.47 4.25 3.97
N PHE A 34 9.58 3.50 3.90
CA PHE A 34 10.83 3.92 3.28
C PHE A 34 10.67 4.46 1.85
N PRO A 35 9.89 3.86 0.94
CA PRO A 35 9.72 4.37 -0.42
C PRO A 35 9.22 5.82 -0.48
N TYR A 36 8.38 6.22 0.46
CA TYR A 36 7.83 7.58 0.52
C TYR A 36 8.92 8.63 0.81
N LEU A 37 9.95 8.28 1.57
CA LEU A 37 11.07 9.17 1.92
C LEU A 37 12.01 9.44 0.75
N ILE A 38 12.00 8.59 -0.27
CA ILE A 38 12.86 8.76 -1.43
C ILE A 38 12.38 9.94 -2.28
N SER A 39 13.31 10.76 -2.73
CA SER A 39 13.01 11.89 -3.62
C SER A 39 12.28 11.43 -4.89
N GLY A 40 11.30 12.22 -5.37
CA GLY A 40 10.54 11.90 -6.57
C GLY A 40 11.41 11.73 -7.82
N ILE A 41 12.47 12.52 -7.93
CA ILE A 41 13.43 12.41 -9.04
C ILE A 41 14.16 11.06 -8.99
N ALA A 42 14.65 10.66 -7.81
CA ALA A 42 15.31 9.37 -7.64
C ALA A 42 14.37 8.21 -7.96
N ILE A 43 13.12 8.27 -7.53
CA ILE A 43 12.09 7.28 -7.88
C ILE A 43 11.88 7.20 -9.39
N GLY A 44 11.79 8.35 -10.06
CA GLY A 44 11.69 8.40 -11.52
C GLY A 44 12.84 7.67 -12.22
N PHE A 45 14.08 7.86 -11.77
CA PHE A 45 15.24 7.13 -12.30
C PHE A 45 15.19 5.64 -11.98
N ILE A 46 14.86 5.25 -10.73
CA ILE A 46 14.75 3.85 -10.32
C ILE A 46 13.75 3.10 -11.22
N PHE A 47 12.53 3.65 -11.37
CA PHE A 47 11.50 3.00 -12.17
C PHE A 47 11.77 3.08 -13.68
N LYS A 48 12.46 4.11 -14.17
CA LYS A 48 12.95 4.14 -15.56
C LYS A 48 13.85 2.94 -15.83
N PHE A 49 14.85 2.68 -14.99
CA PHE A 49 15.70 1.50 -15.12
C PHE A 49 14.93 0.20 -14.91
N PHE A 50 14.06 0.15 -13.92
CA PHE A 50 13.27 -1.03 -13.60
C PHE A 50 12.40 -1.49 -14.79
N TYR A 51 11.75 -0.56 -15.49
CA TYR A 51 10.89 -0.83 -16.64
C TYR A 51 11.60 -0.73 -18.01
N THR A 52 12.90 -0.45 -18.04
CA THR A 52 13.66 -0.48 -19.31
C THR A 52 13.75 -1.92 -19.81
N ARG A 53 13.53 -2.09 -21.13
CA ARG A 53 13.57 -3.42 -21.77
C ARG A 53 14.90 -4.13 -21.54
N GLY A 54 14.80 -5.40 -21.15
CA GLY A 54 15.95 -6.24 -20.82
C GLY A 54 16.60 -5.98 -19.46
N PHE A 55 16.01 -5.10 -18.65
CA PHE A 55 16.47 -4.84 -17.28
C PHE A 55 15.66 -5.64 -16.23
N VAL A 56 15.53 -5.09 -15.02
CA VAL A 56 15.09 -5.83 -13.84
C VAL A 56 13.74 -6.52 -14.03
N PHE A 57 12.74 -5.79 -14.50
CA PHE A 57 11.37 -6.33 -14.59
C PHE A 57 11.25 -7.43 -15.66
N ASP A 58 11.84 -7.20 -16.81
CA ASP A 58 11.89 -8.19 -17.88
C ASP A 58 12.67 -9.43 -17.46
N THR A 59 13.80 -9.26 -16.76
CA THR A 59 14.62 -10.38 -16.26
C THR A 59 13.84 -11.25 -15.27
N VAL A 60 13.08 -10.61 -14.34
CA VAL A 60 12.22 -11.36 -13.39
C VAL A 60 11.14 -12.13 -14.14
N LEU A 61 10.50 -11.53 -15.13
CA LEU A 61 9.50 -12.20 -15.94
C LEU A 61 10.08 -13.35 -16.79
N GLN A 62 11.30 -13.20 -17.30
CA GLN A 62 12.00 -14.29 -17.98
C GLN A 62 12.28 -15.48 -17.04
N TRP A 63 12.63 -15.24 -15.79
CA TRP A 63 12.77 -16.31 -14.79
C TRP A 63 11.44 -17.01 -14.49
N CYS A 64 10.32 -16.30 -14.64
CA CYS A 64 8.98 -16.88 -14.56
C CYS A 64 8.55 -17.63 -15.83
N GLY A 65 9.38 -17.67 -16.89
CA GLY A 65 9.11 -18.41 -18.12
C GLY A 65 8.54 -17.58 -19.28
N PHE A 66 8.49 -16.25 -19.16
CA PHE A 66 8.02 -15.37 -20.24
C PHE A 66 9.16 -15.09 -21.24
N ASN A 67 8.85 -15.11 -22.55
CA ASN A 67 9.81 -14.73 -23.58
C ASN A 67 9.94 -13.22 -23.67
N LEU A 68 11.18 -12.72 -23.75
CA LEU A 68 11.46 -11.29 -23.87
C LEU A 68 10.74 -10.64 -25.07
N GLU A 69 10.66 -11.35 -26.20
CA GLU A 69 10.03 -10.84 -27.42
C GLU A 69 8.51 -10.62 -27.27
N SER A 70 7.85 -11.37 -26.38
CA SER A 70 6.43 -11.25 -26.12
C SER A 70 6.09 -10.14 -25.11
N LEU A 71 7.07 -9.59 -24.41
CA LEU A 71 6.85 -8.56 -23.40
C LEU A 71 6.67 -7.17 -24.05
N PRO A 72 5.75 -6.34 -23.56
CA PRO A 72 5.54 -4.99 -24.06
C PRO A 72 6.67 -4.03 -23.65
N PHE A 73 6.76 -2.88 -24.29
CA PHE A 73 7.60 -1.78 -23.84
C PHE A 73 6.86 -1.00 -22.72
N TRP A 74 7.14 -1.36 -21.46
CA TRP A 74 6.40 -0.89 -20.25
C TRP A 74 6.18 0.63 -20.18
N LEU A 75 7.12 1.44 -20.69
CA LEU A 75 7.04 2.90 -20.68
C LEU A 75 6.66 3.52 -22.03
N LYS A 76 6.70 2.76 -23.13
CA LYS A 76 6.42 3.29 -24.48
C LYS A 76 5.06 2.88 -25.01
N ASP A 77 4.62 1.67 -24.69
CA ASP A 77 3.35 1.15 -25.17
C ASP A 77 2.18 1.79 -24.40
N LYS A 78 1.30 2.47 -25.13
CA LYS A 78 0.15 3.18 -24.57
C LYS A 78 -0.78 2.28 -23.75
N SER A 79 -0.83 0.99 -24.05
CA SER A 79 -1.68 0.01 -23.37
C SER A 79 -1.22 -0.29 -21.93
N VAL A 80 0.09 -0.26 -21.68
CA VAL A 80 0.67 -0.66 -20.39
C VAL A 80 1.36 0.49 -19.64
N ASN A 81 1.69 1.59 -20.31
CA ASN A 81 2.38 2.72 -19.71
C ASN A 81 1.65 3.27 -18.47
N ASN A 82 0.34 3.48 -18.59
CA ASN A 82 -0.47 3.98 -17.47
C ASN A 82 -0.45 3.02 -16.27
N ILE A 83 -0.45 1.71 -16.53
CA ILE A 83 -0.40 0.69 -15.49
C ILE A 83 0.96 0.73 -14.78
N SER A 84 2.05 0.84 -15.53
CA SER A 84 3.41 0.95 -15.00
C SER A 84 3.59 2.18 -14.12
N LEU A 85 3.07 3.33 -14.55
CA LEU A 85 3.09 4.57 -13.77
C LEU A 85 2.22 4.48 -12.50
N VAL A 86 1.03 3.89 -12.60
CA VAL A 86 0.16 3.67 -11.45
C VAL A 86 0.82 2.72 -10.44
N ALA A 87 1.43 1.63 -10.89
CA ALA A 87 2.14 0.70 -10.01
C ALA A 87 3.28 1.38 -9.25
N SER A 88 4.07 2.22 -9.93
CA SER A 88 5.13 3.02 -9.32
C SER A 88 4.60 3.99 -8.26
N SER A 89 3.47 4.65 -8.56
CA SER A 89 2.81 5.59 -7.64
C SER A 89 2.24 4.86 -6.43
N VAL A 90 1.56 3.73 -6.64
CA VAL A 90 1.04 2.89 -5.55
C VAL A 90 2.18 2.46 -4.63
N TRP A 91 3.28 1.94 -5.19
CA TRP A 91 4.44 1.51 -4.42
C TRP A 91 5.05 2.64 -3.58
N ARG A 92 5.06 3.88 -4.09
CA ARG A 92 5.59 5.04 -3.39
C ARG A 92 4.73 5.49 -2.23
N TYR A 93 3.42 5.62 -2.47
CA TYR A 93 2.52 6.36 -1.56
C TYR A 93 1.74 5.47 -0.58
N TYR A 94 1.61 4.15 -0.83
CA TYR A 94 0.84 3.29 0.06
C TYR A 94 1.37 3.26 1.50
N GLY A 95 2.70 3.32 1.65
CA GLY A 95 3.33 3.30 2.97
C GLY A 95 3.01 4.53 3.82
N ASN A 96 2.93 5.72 3.21
CA ASN A 96 2.50 6.93 3.90
C ASN A 96 1.05 6.82 4.40
N ASN A 97 0.14 6.39 3.54
CA ASN A 97 -1.26 6.20 3.91
C ASN A 97 -1.42 5.10 4.97
N MET A 98 -0.63 4.04 4.88
CA MET A 98 -0.59 2.97 5.89
C MET A 98 -0.22 3.52 7.28
N VAL A 99 0.82 4.35 7.38
CA VAL A 99 1.25 4.93 8.67
C VAL A 99 0.17 5.86 9.24
N LEU A 100 -0.49 6.66 8.40
CA LEU A 100 -1.62 7.50 8.80
C LEU A 100 -2.78 6.66 9.36
N PHE A 101 -3.12 5.56 8.69
CA PHE A 101 -4.16 4.66 9.16
C PHE A 101 -3.77 3.93 10.44
N ILE A 102 -2.51 3.51 10.60
CA ILE A 102 -2.02 2.93 11.86
C ILE A 102 -2.18 3.93 13.00
N GLY A 103 -1.78 5.19 12.81
CA GLY A 103 -1.97 6.24 13.81
C GLY A 103 -3.44 6.41 14.21
N ALA A 104 -4.34 6.41 13.21
CA ALA A 104 -5.77 6.50 13.43
C ALA A 104 -6.33 5.28 14.19
N ILE A 105 -5.92 4.07 13.83
CA ILE A 105 -6.36 2.84 14.51
C ILE A 105 -5.85 2.81 15.96
N MET A 106 -4.62 3.25 16.20
CA MET A 106 -4.03 3.30 17.54
C MET A 106 -4.62 4.40 18.42
N SER A 107 -5.34 5.37 17.86
CA SER A 107 -6.07 6.40 18.62
C SER A 107 -7.44 5.93 19.12
N VAL A 108 -7.91 4.77 18.69
CA VAL A 108 -9.14 4.15 19.20
C VAL A 108 -8.89 3.63 20.61
N ASP A 109 -9.83 3.90 21.51
CA ASP A 109 -9.73 3.52 22.91
C ASP A 109 -9.57 2.00 23.07
N SER A 110 -8.57 1.58 23.85
CA SER A 110 -8.29 0.16 24.09
C SER A 110 -9.45 -0.56 24.81
N GLU A 111 -10.22 0.17 25.64
CA GLU A 111 -11.38 -0.38 26.34
C GLU A 111 -12.44 -0.91 25.35
N MET A 112 -12.58 -0.28 24.17
CA MET A 112 -13.49 -0.76 23.14
C MET A 112 -13.08 -2.13 22.58
N TYR A 113 -11.77 -2.37 22.44
CA TYR A 113 -11.25 -3.67 21.97
C TYR A 113 -11.41 -4.75 23.05
N GLU A 114 -11.16 -4.40 24.32
CA GLU A 114 -11.31 -5.32 25.45
C GLU A 114 -12.76 -5.73 25.62
N ALA A 115 -13.71 -4.78 25.58
CA ALA A 115 -15.13 -5.06 25.63
C ALA A 115 -15.58 -5.98 24.50
N ALA A 116 -15.14 -5.71 23.27
CA ALA A 116 -15.46 -6.54 22.11
C ALA A 116 -14.87 -7.96 22.21
N GLU A 117 -13.69 -8.13 22.82
CA GLU A 117 -13.10 -9.45 23.06
C GLU A 117 -13.88 -10.24 24.11
N LEU A 118 -14.38 -9.57 25.15
CA LEU A 118 -15.26 -10.19 26.14
C LEU A 118 -16.61 -10.61 25.55
N ASP A 119 -17.13 -9.84 24.59
CA ASP A 119 -18.34 -10.17 23.83
C ASP A 119 -18.12 -11.26 22.77
N GLY A 120 -16.89 -11.79 22.62
CA GLY A 120 -16.54 -12.85 21.68
C GLY A 120 -16.36 -12.37 20.24
N ALA A 121 -16.19 -11.07 19.99
CA ALA A 121 -15.99 -10.53 18.66
C ALA A 121 -14.64 -10.96 18.08
N ASN A 122 -14.66 -11.54 16.87
CA ASN A 122 -13.43 -11.85 16.15
C ASN A 122 -12.79 -10.58 15.55
N LYS A 123 -11.52 -10.68 15.06
CA LYS A 123 -10.77 -9.53 14.55
C LYS A 123 -11.44 -8.84 13.35
N PHE A 124 -12.18 -9.58 12.55
CA PHE A 124 -12.92 -9.02 11.41
C PHE A 124 -14.15 -8.22 11.90
N GLN A 125 -14.84 -8.69 12.92
CA GLN A 125 -15.95 -7.96 13.55
C GLN A 125 -15.45 -6.70 14.24
N GLN A 126 -14.32 -6.75 14.97
CA GLN A 126 -13.66 -5.57 15.52
C GLN A 126 -13.29 -4.56 14.43
N PHE A 127 -12.78 -5.03 13.28
CA PHE A 127 -12.45 -4.15 12.15
C PHE A 127 -13.67 -3.41 11.62
N ILE A 128 -14.78 -4.11 11.37
CA ILE A 128 -15.98 -3.50 10.77
C ILE A 128 -16.73 -2.60 11.76
N HIS A 129 -16.85 -3.01 13.02
CA HIS A 129 -17.73 -2.33 13.96
C HIS A 129 -17.03 -1.32 14.88
N ILE A 130 -15.70 -1.43 15.03
CA ILE A 130 -14.91 -0.53 15.87
C ILE A 130 -13.96 0.30 15.04
N ILE A 131 -13.03 -0.36 14.31
CA ILE A 131 -11.95 0.34 13.62
C ILE A 131 -12.51 1.21 12.50
N LEU A 132 -13.21 0.64 11.54
CA LEU A 132 -13.66 1.33 10.34
C LEU A 132 -14.56 2.55 10.65
N PRO A 133 -15.55 2.50 11.55
CA PRO A 133 -16.32 3.68 11.93
C PRO A 133 -15.48 4.76 12.61
N SER A 134 -14.56 4.36 13.51
CA SER A 134 -13.72 5.30 14.27
C SER A 134 -12.75 6.08 13.37
N ILE A 135 -12.19 5.44 12.35
CA ILE A 135 -11.23 6.07 11.43
C ILE A 135 -11.87 6.66 10.17
N LYS A 136 -13.21 6.60 10.05
CA LYS A 136 -13.96 7.04 8.85
C LYS A 136 -13.54 8.42 8.36
N THR A 137 -13.38 9.38 9.25
CA THR A 137 -12.98 10.75 8.91
C THR A 137 -11.60 10.78 8.27
N ILE A 138 -10.63 10.03 8.80
CA ILE A 138 -9.28 9.97 8.29
C ILE A 138 -9.24 9.24 6.93
N VAL A 139 -10.02 8.17 6.77
CA VAL A 139 -10.19 7.50 5.48
C VAL A 139 -10.74 8.48 4.44
N THR A 140 -11.80 9.21 4.78
CA THR A 140 -12.42 10.20 3.87
C THR A 140 -11.43 11.30 3.48
N LEU A 141 -10.68 11.86 4.44
CA LEU A 141 -9.66 12.87 4.16
C LEU A 141 -8.57 12.33 3.24
N ASN A 142 -8.08 11.10 3.48
CA ASN A 142 -7.09 10.47 2.61
C ASN A 142 -7.62 10.22 1.19
N VAL A 143 -8.90 9.83 1.04
CA VAL A 143 -9.53 9.71 -0.29
C VAL A 143 -9.50 11.06 -1.01
N ILE A 144 -9.91 12.15 -0.34
CA ILE A 144 -9.93 13.50 -0.93
C ILE A 144 -8.53 13.96 -1.33
N LEU A 145 -7.51 13.72 -0.49
CA LEU A 145 -6.13 14.11 -0.75
C LEU A 145 -5.44 13.27 -1.83
N SER A 146 -5.96 12.09 -2.14
CA SER A 146 -5.39 11.14 -3.12
C SER A 146 -5.99 11.28 -4.53
N ILE A 147 -6.98 12.14 -4.71
CA ILE A 147 -7.64 12.43 -5.99
C ILE A 147 -7.06 13.69 -6.62
#